data_23df49216ed8e1668970069b4cf52870
#
_entry.id   23df49216ed8e1668970069b4cf52870
#
_cell.length_a   1.000
_cell.length_b   1.000
_cell.length_c   1.000
_cell.angle_alpha   90.00
_cell.angle_beta   90.00
_cell.angle_gamma   90.00
#
_symmetry.space_group_name_H-M   'P 1'
#
loop_
_entity.id
_entity.type
_entity.pdbx_description
1 polymer ?
#
loop_
_entity_poly.entity_id
_entity_poly.type
_entity_poly.pdbx_seq_one_letter_code
_entity_poly.pdbx_strand_id
1 'polypeptide(L)'
;RYEKLCELAKRKETIISTIEEQGKMTAELRSRIDNCWDSTELEDIYLPFKPKRKTRAEAARQKGLEPLAIIMMMQRENNLMAKAAQFVKGEVKDEEDALKGARDIIAEQVNEDERARNQVRNIFTRQAIITAKVVKGKEKEEDAAKYRDYFDFSEPLKRCTSHRLLAIRRGEAEGILKVTISPEEDEECTDRLERQFVRGNGECSSQVAEAVKDAYKRLLKPAIETEFSALSKEKADEEAIRVFAENLRQLLLAPPLGQKRVMGIDPGFRTGCKVVCLDAQGTLLHNEAIYPHPPKSEEALAARKIVK
;
A
#
# COMPACT_ATOMS: atom_id res chain seq x y z
N ARG A 1 -19.05 -1.29 8.18
CA ARG A 1 -19.25 -2.49 7.35
C ARG A 1 -20.33 -2.29 6.29
N TYR A 2 -21.51 -1.75 6.66
CA TYR A 2 -22.61 -1.49 5.73
C TYR A 2 -22.19 -0.53 4.61
N GLU A 3 -21.56 0.58 4.94
CA GLU A 3 -21.07 1.57 3.96
C GLU A 3 -20.10 0.95 2.93
N LYS A 4 -19.11 0.16 3.38
CA LYS A 4 -18.19 -0.57 2.50
C LYS A 4 -18.91 -1.52 1.52
N LEU A 5 -19.97 -2.19 1.99
CA LEU A 5 -20.77 -3.05 1.11
C LEU A 5 -21.57 -2.26 0.08
N CYS A 6 -22.10 -1.09 0.46
CA CYS A 6 -22.78 -0.20 -0.48
C CYS A 6 -21.82 0.38 -1.53
N GLU A 7 -20.61 0.75 -1.13
CA GLU A 7 -19.57 1.21 -2.05
C GLU A 7 -19.15 0.11 -3.02
N LEU A 8 -18.98 -1.12 -2.53
CA LEU A 8 -18.65 -2.27 -3.35
C LEU A 8 -19.78 -2.59 -4.35
N ALA A 9 -21.05 -2.51 -3.93
CA ALA A 9 -22.19 -2.70 -4.84
C ALA A 9 -22.21 -1.66 -5.97
N LYS A 10 -22.04 -0.38 -5.64
CA LYS A 10 -21.93 0.70 -6.65
C LYS A 10 -20.72 0.48 -7.57
N ARG A 11 -19.59 0.01 -7.02
CA ARG A 11 -18.40 -0.30 -7.81
C ARG A 11 -18.66 -1.41 -8.82
N LYS A 12 -19.37 -2.48 -8.42
CA LYS A 12 -19.80 -3.57 -9.33
C LYS A 12 -20.64 -3.04 -10.48
N GLU A 13 -21.62 -2.20 -10.22
CA GLU A 13 -22.46 -1.61 -11.27
C GLU A 13 -21.62 -0.82 -12.27
N THR A 14 -20.67 -0.01 -11.82
CA THR A 14 -19.74 0.73 -12.69
C THR A 14 -18.89 -0.20 -13.55
N ILE A 15 -18.35 -1.27 -12.95
CA ILE A 15 -17.52 -2.26 -13.66
C ILE A 15 -18.34 -2.98 -14.74
N ILE A 16 -19.53 -3.43 -14.38
CA ILE A 16 -20.44 -4.11 -15.30
C ILE A 16 -20.76 -3.22 -16.49
N SER A 17 -21.20 -1.99 -16.25
CA SER A 17 -21.50 -1.02 -17.32
C SER A 17 -20.30 -0.82 -18.25
N THR A 18 -19.10 -0.62 -17.69
CA THR A 18 -17.88 -0.41 -18.48
C THR A 18 -17.54 -1.62 -19.37
N ILE A 19 -17.71 -2.84 -18.86
CA ILE A 19 -17.43 -4.07 -19.63
C ILE A 19 -18.51 -4.32 -20.69
N GLU A 20 -19.77 -4.03 -20.39
CA GLU A 20 -20.90 -4.12 -21.33
C GLU A 20 -20.73 -3.13 -22.49
N GLU A 21 -20.34 -1.87 -22.21
CA GLU A 21 -20.02 -0.85 -23.22
C GLU A 21 -18.90 -1.29 -24.18
N GLN A 22 -17.95 -2.10 -23.70
CA GLN A 22 -16.89 -2.69 -24.52
C GLN A 22 -17.34 -3.92 -25.32
N GLY A 23 -18.56 -4.42 -25.10
CA GLY A 23 -19.06 -5.64 -25.73
C GLY A 23 -18.34 -6.92 -25.30
N LYS A 24 -17.66 -6.91 -24.14
CA LYS A 24 -16.85 -8.02 -23.63
C LYS A 24 -17.50 -8.77 -22.46
N MET A 25 -18.73 -8.41 -22.09
CA MET A 25 -19.45 -9.07 -21.00
C MET A 25 -19.91 -10.47 -21.43
N THR A 26 -19.56 -11.46 -20.64
CA THR A 26 -20.06 -12.85 -20.77
C THR A 26 -20.91 -13.21 -19.56
N ALA A 27 -21.79 -14.21 -19.70
CA ALA A 27 -22.62 -14.68 -18.58
C ALA A 27 -21.78 -15.19 -17.41
N GLU A 28 -20.66 -15.84 -17.68
CA GLU A 28 -19.72 -16.34 -16.68
C GLU A 28 -19.05 -15.18 -15.93
N LEU A 29 -18.54 -14.17 -16.67
CA LEU A 29 -17.90 -12.99 -16.09
C LEU A 29 -18.89 -12.19 -15.24
N ARG A 30 -20.13 -12.03 -15.71
CA ARG A 30 -21.21 -11.40 -14.97
C ARG A 30 -21.46 -12.11 -13.64
N SER A 31 -21.60 -13.43 -13.67
CA SER A 31 -21.81 -14.25 -12.47
C SER A 31 -20.63 -14.13 -11.49
N ARG A 32 -19.40 -14.09 -11.98
CA ARG A 32 -18.22 -13.89 -11.13
C ARG A 32 -18.25 -12.53 -10.42
N ILE A 33 -18.55 -11.45 -11.13
CA ILE A 33 -18.65 -10.10 -10.57
C ILE A 33 -19.77 -10.03 -9.53
N ASP A 34 -20.95 -10.57 -9.85
CA ASP A 34 -22.12 -10.54 -8.96
C ASP A 34 -21.84 -11.27 -7.63
N ASN A 35 -21.11 -12.39 -7.67
CA ASN A 35 -20.77 -13.19 -6.50
C ASN A 35 -19.50 -12.74 -5.77
N CYS A 36 -18.68 -11.85 -6.33
CA CYS A 36 -17.47 -11.34 -5.70
C CYS A 36 -17.80 -10.27 -4.66
N TRP A 37 -17.41 -10.47 -3.39
CA TRP A 37 -17.57 -9.51 -2.30
C TRP A 37 -16.23 -9.05 -1.70
N ASP A 38 -15.13 -9.39 -2.34
CA ASP A 38 -13.80 -8.87 -2.05
C ASP A 38 -13.43 -7.76 -3.03
N SER A 39 -13.02 -6.61 -2.52
CA SER A 39 -12.70 -5.44 -3.35
C SER A 39 -11.44 -5.66 -4.19
N THR A 40 -10.47 -6.40 -3.66
CA THR A 40 -9.20 -6.69 -4.33
C THR A 40 -9.43 -7.65 -5.50
N GLU A 41 -10.19 -8.72 -5.25
CA GLU A 41 -10.58 -9.69 -6.30
C GLU A 41 -11.42 -9.01 -7.39
N LEU A 42 -12.35 -8.14 -7.00
CA LEU A 42 -13.18 -7.39 -7.94
C LEU A 42 -12.35 -6.49 -8.87
N GLU A 43 -11.36 -5.78 -8.33
CA GLU A 43 -10.46 -4.96 -9.12
C GLU A 43 -9.55 -5.80 -10.03
N ASP A 44 -9.14 -6.99 -9.62
CA ASP A 44 -8.36 -7.92 -10.47
C ASP A 44 -9.20 -8.43 -11.64
N ILE A 45 -10.46 -8.81 -11.41
CA ILE A 45 -11.39 -9.20 -12.47
C ILE A 45 -11.58 -8.06 -13.49
N TYR A 46 -11.63 -6.82 -13.01
CA TYR A 46 -11.82 -5.64 -13.84
C TYR A 46 -10.55 -5.19 -14.57
N LEU A 47 -9.37 -5.49 -14.07
CA LEU A 47 -8.10 -4.94 -14.55
C LEU A 47 -7.86 -5.12 -16.07
N PRO A 48 -8.17 -6.28 -16.71
CA PRO A 48 -8.03 -6.45 -18.16
C PRO A 48 -8.98 -5.57 -18.98
N PHE A 49 -10.10 -5.15 -18.40
CA PHE A 49 -11.14 -4.34 -19.05
C PHE A 49 -11.05 -2.85 -18.74
N LYS A 50 -10.18 -2.48 -17.80
CA LYS A 50 -10.01 -1.09 -17.40
C LYS A 50 -9.51 -0.25 -18.59
N PRO A 51 -10.18 0.87 -18.92
CA PRO A 51 -9.74 1.75 -20.01
C PRO A 51 -8.30 2.21 -19.78
N LYS A 52 -7.42 1.91 -20.73
CA LYS A 52 -6.00 2.22 -20.67
C LYS A 52 -5.71 3.47 -21.48
N ARG A 53 -5.09 4.44 -20.86
CA ARG A 53 -4.67 5.67 -21.56
C ARG A 53 -3.14 5.77 -21.51
N LYS A 54 -2.50 5.84 -22.68
CA LYS A 54 -1.06 6.12 -22.85
C LYS A 54 -0.12 5.14 -22.11
N THR A 55 -0.46 3.83 -22.03
CA THR A 55 0.49 2.83 -21.55
C THR A 55 1.52 2.51 -22.65
N ARG A 56 2.71 1.97 -22.24
CA ARG A 56 3.71 1.49 -23.21
C ARG A 56 3.14 0.37 -24.08
N ALA A 57 2.39 -0.54 -23.48
CA ALA A 57 1.73 -1.63 -24.20
C ALA A 57 0.67 -1.12 -25.18
N GLU A 58 -0.11 -0.12 -24.82
CA GLU A 58 -1.07 0.49 -25.74
C GLU A 58 -0.39 1.17 -26.93
N ALA A 59 0.70 1.89 -26.69
CA ALA A 59 1.50 2.46 -27.76
C ALA A 59 2.09 1.37 -28.68
N ALA A 60 2.52 0.23 -28.12
CA ALA A 60 3.01 -0.90 -28.90
C ALA A 60 1.88 -1.58 -29.72
N ARG A 61 0.66 -1.70 -29.17
CA ARG A 61 -0.51 -2.19 -29.91
C ARG A 61 -0.86 -1.28 -31.09
N GLN A 62 -0.82 0.04 -30.91
CA GLN A 62 -1.05 1.02 -31.98
C GLN A 62 -0.01 0.90 -33.10
N LYS A 63 1.22 0.52 -32.79
CA LYS A 63 2.27 0.18 -33.75
C LYS A 63 2.06 -1.19 -34.44
N GLY A 64 1.02 -1.94 -34.07
CA GLY A 64 0.70 -3.25 -34.67
C GLY A 64 1.58 -4.40 -34.15
N LEU A 65 2.15 -4.29 -32.95
CA LEU A 65 3.10 -5.29 -32.40
C LEU A 65 2.40 -6.42 -31.61
N GLU A 66 1.09 -6.41 -31.47
CA GLU A 66 0.35 -7.44 -30.74
C GLU A 66 0.52 -8.85 -31.33
N PRO A 67 0.50 -9.07 -32.67
CA PRO A 67 0.77 -10.40 -33.22
C PRO A 67 2.18 -10.90 -32.89
N LEU A 68 3.19 -10.01 -32.84
CA LEU A 68 4.55 -10.38 -32.43
C LEU A 68 4.58 -10.83 -30.95
N ALA A 69 3.87 -10.13 -30.07
CA ALA A 69 3.73 -10.52 -28.66
C ALA A 69 3.07 -11.91 -28.51
N ILE A 70 2.05 -12.21 -29.32
CA ILE A 70 1.42 -13.55 -29.36
C ILE A 70 2.42 -14.62 -29.81
N ILE A 71 3.18 -14.37 -30.87
CA ILE A 71 4.23 -15.30 -31.34
C ILE A 71 5.27 -15.56 -30.25
N MET A 72 5.72 -14.51 -29.58
CA MET A 72 6.65 -14.63 -28.46
C MET A 72 6.07 -15.45 -27.30
N MET A 73 4.81 -15.22 -26.93
CA MET A 73 4.11 -15.98 -25.86
C MET A 73 3.86 -17.45 -26.21
N MET A 74 3.74 -17.80 -27.49
CA MET A 74 3.66 -19.20 -27.93
C MET A 74 4.98 -19.95 -27.72
N GLN A 75 6.14 -19.24 -27.72
CA GLN A 75 7.48 -19.76 -27.46
C GLN A 75 7.86 -20.96 -28.34
N ARG A 76 7.43 -20.94 -29.60
CA ARG A 76 7.70 -22.01 -30.59
C ARG A 76 8.58 -21.57 -31.75
N GLU A 77 8.83 -20.25 -31.86
CA GLU A 77 9.62 -19.68 -32.96
C GLU A 77 11.12 -19.81 -32.66
N ASN A 78 11.87 -20.33 -33.63
CA ASN A 78 13.32 -20.53 -33.52
C ASN A 78 14.14 -19.37 -34.10
N ASN A 79 13.53 -18.52 -34.92
CA ASN A 79 14.19 -17.36 -35.52
C ASN A 79 13.38 -16.10 -35.24
N LEU A 80 13.44 -15.66 -34.02
CA LEU A 80 12.62 -14.54 -33.51
C LEU A 80 13.02 -13.22 -34.20
N MET A 81 14.32 -13.01 -34.51
CA MET A 81 14.77 -11.79 -35.19
C MET A 81 14.18 -11.66 -36.57
N ALA A 82 14.18 -12.75 -37.37
CA ALA A 82 13.55 -12.73 -38.69
C ALA A 82 12.02 -12.49 -38.63
N LYS A 83 11.36 -12.93 -37.56
CA LYS A 83 9.96 -12.59 -37.33
C LYS A 83 9.79 -11.13 -36.94
N ALA A 84 10.62 -10.59 -36.04
CA ALA A 84 10.58 -9.20 -35.64
C ALA A 84 10.80 -8.25 -36.82
N ALA A 85 11.69 -8.60 -37.75
CA ALA A 85 11.94 -7.82 -38.98
C ALA A 85 10.67 -7.58 -39.82
N GLN A 86 9.69 -8.50 -39.78
CA GLN A 86 8.41 -8.34 -40.51
C GLN A 86 7.54 -7.22 -39.93
N PHE A 87 7.78 -6.82 -38.68
CA PHE A 87 7.06 -5.79 -37.94
C PHE A 87 7.77 -4.44 -37.92
N VAL A 88 8.95 -4.34 -38.53
CA VAL A 88 9.69 -3.08 -38.73
C VAL A 88 8.99 -2.25 -39.81
N LYS A 89 7.96 -1.49 -39.39
CA LYS A 89 7.10 -0.67 -40.27
C LYS A 89 6.67 0.60 -39.54
N GLY A 90 6.47 1.68 -40.27
CA GLY A 90 5.94 2.93 -39.72
C GLY A 90 6.83 3.53 -38.66
N GLU A 91 6.38 3.56 -37.41
CA GLU A 91 7.10 4.11 -36.26
C GLU A 91 8.07 3.13 -35.58
N VAL A 92 8.13 1.87 -36.03
CA VAL A 92 9.04 0.86 -35.49
C VAL A 92 10.38 0.98 -36.18
N LYS A 93 11.43 1.29 -35.45
CA LYS A 93 12.76 1.65 -36.00
C LYS A 93 13.55 0.45 -36.48
N ASP A 94 13.57 -0.59 -35.69
CA ASP A 94 14.38 -1.81 -35.90
C ASP A 94 13.72 -3.02 -35.20
N GLU A 95 14.31 -4.18 -35.35
CA GLU A 95 13.83 -5.43 -34.74
C GLU A 95 13.83 -5.38 -33.23
N GLU A 96 14.80 -4.70 -32.62
CA GLU A 96 14.85 -4.58 -31.14
C GLU A 96 13.72 -3.67 -30.62
N ASP A 97 13.38 -2.59 -31.33
CA ASP A 97 12.22 -1.74 -30.98
C ASP A 97 10.92 -2.54 -31.10
N ALA A 98 10.80 -3.42 -32.12
CA ALA A 98 9.67 -4.33 -32.26
C ALA A 98 9.57 -5.31 -31.09
N LEU A 99 10.68 -5.96 -30.73
CA LEU A 99 10.75 -6.90 -29.60
C LEU A 99 10.46 -6.21 -28.28
N LYS A 100 10.99 -5.02 -28.07
CA LYS A 100 10.73 -4.20 -26.89
C LYS A 100 9.24 -3.86 -26.74
N GLY A 101 8.60 -3.43 -27.83
CA GLY A 101 7.18 -3.16 -27.82
C GLY A 101 6.35 -4.42 -27.54
N ALA A 102 6.73 -5.56 -28.10
CA ALA A 102 6.10 -6.84 -27.80
C ALA A 102 6.29 -7.25 -26.33
N ARG A 103 7.48 -7.04 -25.75
CA ARG A 103 7.73 -7.25 -24.30
C ARG A 103 6.85 -6.36 -23.43
N ASP A 104 6.63 -5.09 -23.81
CA ASP A 104 5.75 -4.19 -23.08
C ASP A 104 4.28 -4.71 -23.06
N ILE A 105 3.81 -5.28 -24.17
CA ILE A 105 2.48 -5.92 -24.23
C ILE A 105 2.44 -7.15 -23.34
N ILE A 106 3.43 -8.02 -23.40
CA ILE A 106 3.53 -9.22 -22.56
C ILE A 106 3.57 -8.84 -21.07
N ALA A 107 4.36 -7.83 -20.70
CA ALA A 107 4.45 -7.34 -19.33
C ALA A 107 3.10 -6.87 -18.78
N GLU A 108 2.28 -6.21 -19.62
CA GLU A 108 0.94 -5.83 -19.24
C GLU A 108 0.03 -7.04 -19.06
N GLN A 109 0.08 -8.03 -19.96
CA GLN A 109 -0.69 -9.29 -19.84
C GLN A 109 -0.34 -10.05 -18.55
N VAL A 110 0.96 -10.13 -18.20
CA VAL A 110 1.40 -10.74 -16.94
C VAL A 110 0.87 -9.99 -15.73
N ASN A 111 0.86 -8.66 -15.76
CA ASN A 111 0.32 -7.83 -14.68
C ASN A 111 -1.19 -8.00 -14.50
N GLU A 112 -1.92 -8.33 -15.56
CA GLU A 112 -3.37 -8.53 -15.57
C GLU A 112 -3.79 -9.97 -15.25
N ASP A 113 -2.84 -10.89 -15.22
CA ASP A 113 -3.14 -12.29 -14.88
C ASP A 113 -3.40 -12.43 -13.37
N GLU A 114 -4.63 -12.84 -13.02
CA GLU A 114 -5.06 -13.01 -11.64
C GLU A 114 -4.19 -14.01 -10.85
N ARG A 115 -3.71 -15.07 -11.52
CA ARG A 115 -2.86 -16.09 -10.87
C ARG A 115 -1.50 -15.51 -10.55
N ALA A 116 -0.92 -14.73 -11.47
CA ALA A 116 0.33 -14.02 -11.25
C ALA A 116 0.22 -13.06 -10.05
N ARG A 117 -0.83 -12.25 -10.01
CA ARG A 117 -1.09 -11.33 -8.89
C ARG A 117 -1.23 -12.08 -7.57
N ASN A 118 -2.02 -13.15 -7.54
CA ASN A 118 -2.24 -13.95 -6.34
C ASN A 118 -0.97 -14.67 -5.87
N GLN A 119 -0.11 -15.13 -6.79
CA GLN A 119 1.19 -15.71 -6.42
C GLN A 119 2.07 -14.66 -5.70
N VAL A 120 2.19 -13.46 -6.25
CA VAL A 120 2.97 -12.38 -5.63
C VAL A 120 2.37 -11.98 -4.29
N ARG A 121 1.03 -11.79 -4.18
CA ARG A 121 0.35 -11.53 -2.90
C ARG A 121 0.65 -12.58 -1.84
N ASN A 122 0.67 -13.85 -2.24
CA ASN A 122 0.97 -14.95 -1.31
C ASN A 122 2.39 -14.85 -0.76
N ILE A 123 3.36 -14.39 -1.55
CA ILE A 123 4.73 -14.16 -1.10
C ILE A 123 4.76 -12.94 -0.16
N PHE A 124 4.17 -11.82 -0.56
CA PHE A 124 4.04 -10.63 0.28
C PHE A 124 3.38 -10.95 1.62
N THR A 125 2.29 -11.71 1.61
CA THR A 125 1.60 -12.13 2.84
C THR A 125 2.53 -12.88 3.80
N ARG A 126 3.46 -13.65 3.28
CA ARG A 126 4.38 -14.46 4.11
C ARG A 126 5.65 -13.74 4.50
N GLN A 127 6.22 -12.95 3.61
CA GLN A 127 7.59 -12.46 3.68
C GLN A 127 7.72 -10.93 3.65
N ALA A 128 6.62 -10.18 3.48
CA ALA A 128 6.73 -8.73 3.44
C ALA A 128 7.34 -8.16 4.72
N ILE A 129 8.29 -7.28 4.52
CA ILE A 129 8.99 -6.50 5.55
C ILE A 129 8.54 -5.05 5.40
N ILE A 130 8.20 -4.42 6.51
CA ILE A 130 8.06 -2.97 6.55
C ILE A 130 9.43 -2.38 6.87
N THR A 131 9.90 -1.49 6.00
CA THR A 131 11.13 -0.72 6.22
C THR A 131 10.79 0.75 6.26
N ALA A 132 11.40 1.47 7.19
CA ALA A 132 11.31 2.91 7.27
C ALA A 132 12.71 3.51 7.32
N LYS A 133 12.94 4.55 6.53
CA LYS A 133 14.21 5.30 6.52
C LYS A 133 13.89 6.77 6.55
N VAL A 134 14.72 7.53 7.28
CA VAL A 134 14.59 8.98 7.30
C VAL A 134 14.85 9.56 5.90
N VAL A 135 14.06 10.55 5.51
CA VAL A 135 14.27 11.27 4.25
C VAL A 135 15.54 12.11 4.39
N LYS A 136 16.44 11.99 3.43
CA LYS A 136 17.73 12.66 3.42
C LYS A 136 17.58 14.17 3.68
N GLY A 137 18.30 14.66 4.68
CA GLY A 137 18.29 16.07 5.09
C GLY A 137 17.24 16.43 6.16
N LYS A 138 16.35 15.50 6.52
CA LYS A 138 15.31 15.74 7.53
C LYS A 138 15.66 15.24 8.94
N GLU A 139 16.82 14.64 9.14
CA GLU A 139 17.24 14.07 10.42
C GLU A 139 17.36 15.10 11.54
N LYS A 140 17.57 16.38 11.17
CA LYS A 140 17.80 17.50 12.09
C LYS A 140 16.56 18.36 12.33
N GLU A 141 15.45 18.09 11.64
CA GLU A 141 14.22 18.83 11.88
C GLU A 141 13.69 18.55 13.29
N GLU A 142 13.17 19.56 13.97
CA GLU A 142 12.65 19.44 15.35
C GLU A 142 11.52 18.40 15.42
N ASP A 143 10.65 18.39 14.41
CA ASP A 143 9.55 17.43 14.28
C ASP A 143 10.01 16.00 13.98
N ALA A 144 11.20 15.79 13.46
CA ALA A 144 11.76 14.49 13.18
C ALA A 144 12.16 13.72 14.46
N ALA A 145 12.44 14.43 15.55
CA ALA A 145 12.89 13.83 16.80
C ALA A 145 11.94 12.73 17.34
N LYS A 146 10.63 12.90 17.14
CA LYS A 146 9.60 11.94 17.56
C LYS A 146 9.58 10.64 16.76
N TYR A 147 10.29 10.59 15.61
CA TYR A 147 10.40 9.41 14.72
C TYR A 147 11.81 8.81 14.72
N ARG A 148 12.70 9.24 15.60
CA ARG A 148 14.11 8.82 15.60
C ARG A 148 14.29 7.31 15.66
N ASP A 149 13.43 6.58 16.37
CA ASP A 149 13.46 5.13 16.48
C ASP A 149 13.12 4.41 15.15
N TYR A 150 12.61 5.14 14.16
CA TYR A 150 12.22 4.63 12.84
C TYR A 150 13.12 5.16 11.71
N PHE A 151 14.22 5.83 12.01
CA PHE A 151 15.11 6.40 10.98
C PHE A 151 15.86 5.33 10.17
N ASP A 152 16.06 4.16 10.76
CA ASP A 152 16.55 2.96 10.07
C ASP A 152 15.88 1.74 10.71
N PHE A 153 14.65 1.51 10.31
CA PHE A 153 13.79 0.48 10.90
C PHE A 153 13.44 -0.58 9.86
N SER A 154 13.47 -1.85 10.28
CA SER A 154 13.08 -2.99 9.45
C SER A 154 12.49 -4.09 10.33
N GLU A 155 11.30 -4.58 9.98
CA GLU A 155 10.63 -5.66 10.72
C GLU A 155 9.68 -6.43 9.78
N PRO A 156 9.52 -7.76 9.94
CA PRO A 156 8.47 -8.49 9.23
C PRO A 156 7.08 -7.88 9.49
N LEU A 157 6.34 -7.58 8.43
CA LEU A 157 5.03 -6.90 8.51
C LEU A 157 4.06 -7.62 9.45
N LYS A 158 4.11 -8.95 9.49
CA LYS A 158 3.29 -9.77 10.39
C LYS A 158 3.55 -9.55 11.88
N ARG A 159 4.75 -9.10 12.23
CA ARG A 159 5.18 -8.86 13.62
C ARG A 159 5.06 -7.40 14.02
N CYS A 160 4.89 -6.51 13.04
CA CYS A 160 4.77 -5.09 13.30
C CYS A 160 3.45 -4.81 14.02
N THR A 161 3.55 -4.29 15.22
CA THR A 161 2.38 -3.95 16.04
C THR A 161 1.66 -2.72 15.46
N SER A 162 0.34 -2.65 15.64
CA SER A 162 -0.49 -1.59 15.06
C SER A 162 -0.04 -0.19 15.46
N HIS A 163 0.31 0.04 16.73
CA HIS A 163 0.77 1.35 17.18
C HIS A 163 2.08 1.78 16.51
N ARG A 164 3.01 0.83 16.28
CA ARG A 164 4.28 1.07 15.60
C ARG A 164 4.07 1.37 14.12
N LEU A 165 3.25 0.56 13.46
CA LEU A 165 2.88 0.79 12.06
C LEU A 165 2.24 2.16 11.87
N LEU A 166 1.30 2.55 12.72
CA LEU A 166 0.64 3.86 12.65
C LEU A 166 1.61 5.02 12.92
N ALA A 167 2.58 4.84 13.83
CA ALA A 167 3.62 5.84 14.05
C ALA A 167 4.50 6.04 12.81
N ILE A 168 4.94 4.93 12.18
CA ILE A 168 5.72 4.95 10.94
C ILE A 168 4.94 5.62 9.81
N ARG A 169 3.66 5.27 9.63
CA ARG A 169 2.78 5.86 8.60
C ARG A 169 2.53 7.35 8.83
N ARG A 170 2.48 7.79 10.08
CA ARG A 170 2.40 9.23 10.40
C ARG A 170 3.68 9.95 10.00
N GLY A 171 4.86 9.38 10.31
CA GLY A 171 6.13 9.94 9.90
C GLY A 171 6.29 10.02 8.38
N GLU A 172 5.71 9.08 7.64
CA GLU A 172 5.63 9.12 6.18
C GLU A 172 4.70 10.23 5.69
N ALA A 173 3.50 10.36 6.26
CA ALA A 173 2.55 11.41 5.91
C ALA A 173 3.10 12.83 6.20
N GLU A 174 3.92 12.99 7.23
CA GLU A 174 4.65 14.22 7.54
C GLU A 174 5.89 14.42 6.65
N GLY A 175 6.21 13.46 5.75
CA GLY A 175 7.34 13.54 4.83
C GLY A 175 8.71 13.39 5.50
N ILE A 176 8.76 12.88 6.73
CA ILE A 176 9.99 12.65 7.50
C ILE A 176 10.57 11.26 7.20
N LEU A 177 9.70 10.26 7.04
CA LEU A 177 10.08 8.89 6.75
C LEU A 177 9.73 8.52 5.31
N LYS A 178 10.56 7.68 4.70
CA LYS A 178 10.25 6.93 3.50
C LYS A 178 9.96 5.48 3.91
N VAL A 179 8.76 4.99 3.59
CA VAL A 179 8.29 3.66 4.00
C VAL A 179 8.14 2.77 2.78
N THR A 180 8.57 1.51 2.90
CA THR A 180 8.33 0.46 1.89
C THR A 180 7.82 -0.79 2.58
N ILE A 181 6.93 -1.52 1.89
CA ILE A 181 6.40 -2.80 2.34
C ILE A 181 6.58 -3.79 1.19
N SER A 182 7.64 -4.58 1.24
CA SER A 182 7.96 -5.58 0.20
C SER A 182 8.74 -6.75 0.80
N PRO A 183 8.82 -7.90 0.13
CA PRO A 183 9.80 -8.93 0.46
C PRO A 183 11.21 -8.37 0.44
N GLU A 184 12.11 -8.95 1.21
CA GLU A 184 13.52 -8.55 1.23
C GLU A 184 14.20 -8.81 -0.10
N GLU A 185 13.88 -9.94 -0.72
CA GLU A 185 14.40 -10.38 -2.01
C GLU A 185 13.25 -10.56 -3.02
N ASP A 186 13.51 -10.13 -4.24
CA ASP A 186 12.54 -10.19 -5.35
C ASP A 186 12.59 -11.53 -6.10
N GLU A 187 13.63 -12.34 -5.87
CA GLU A 187 13.94 -13.56 -6.61
C GLU A 187 12.79 -14.57 -6.54
N GLU A 188 12.22 -14.82 -5.36
CA GLU A 188 11.12 -15.79 -5.25
C GLU A 188 9.91 -15.36 -6.06
N CYS A 189 9.61 -14.05 -6.11
CA CYS A 189 8.50 -13.53 -6.91
C CYS A 189 8.76 -13.71 -8.41
N THR A 190 9.96 -13.36 -8.87
CA THR A 190 10.31 -13.50 -10.28
C THR A 190 10.39 -14.94 -10.72
N ASP A 191 10.99 -15.83 -9.92
CA ASP A 191 11.09 -17.26 -10.20
C ASP A 191 9.72 -17.94 -10.33
N ARG A 192 8.77 -17.57 -9.47
CA ARG A 192 7.41 -18.14 -9.55
C ARG A 192 6.68 -17.66 -10.79
N LEU A 193 6.83 -16.39 -11.14
CA LEU A 193 6.25 -15.84 -12.36
C LEU A 193 6.89 -16.46 -13.60
N GLU A 194 8.22 -16.60 -13.62
CA GLU A 194 8.92 -17.28 -14.73
C GLU A 194 8.43 -18.71 -14.91
N ARG A 195 8.29 -19.51 -13.85
CA ARG A 195 7.73 -20.87 -13.92
C ARG A 195 6.31 -20.93 -14.48
N GLN A 196 5.52 -19.87 -14.34
CA GLN A 196 4.17 -19.80 -14.89
C GLN A 196 4.18 -19.48 -16.38
N PHE A 197 5.03 -18.55 -16.81
CA PHE A 197 4.96 -17.96 -18.16
C PHE A 197 6.03 -18.45 -19.11
N VAL A 198 7.21 -18.86 -18.61
CA VAL A 198 8.35 -19.26 -19.45
C VAL A 198 8.33 -20.74 -19.69
N ARG A 199 8.43 -21.14 -20.98
CA ARG A 199 8.40 -22.54 -21.43
C ARG A 199 9.62 -22.80 -22.30
N GLY A 200 10.54 -23.67 -21.85
CA GLY A 200 11.76 -24.01 -22.60
C GLY A 200 12.85 -22.95 -22.49
N ASN A 201 13.86 -23.03 -23.39
CA ASN A 201 15.08 -22.25 -23.34
C ASN A 201 15.42 -21.54 -24.67
N GLY A 202 14.43 -21.37 -25.56
CA GLY A 202 14.61 -20.71 -26.85
C GLY A 202 14.67 -19.18 -26.76
N GLU A 203 14.94 -18.52 -27.89
CA GLU A 203 14.99 -17.05 -27.98
C GLU A 203 13.69 -16.41 -27.47
N CYS A 204 12.53 -16.92 -27.87
CA CYS A 204 11.24 -16.45 -27.38
C CYS A 204 11.12 -16.56 -25.86
N SER A 205 11.59 -17.68 -25.29
CA SER A 205 11.53 -17.90 -23.84
C SER A 205 12.38 -16.89 -23.08
N SER A 206 13.55 -16.54 -23.59
CA SER A 206 14.40 -15.49 -23.02
C SER A 206 13.70 -14.12 -23.04
N GLN A 207 13.05 -13.79 -24.15
CA GLN A 207 12.30 -12.52 -24.28
C GLN A 207 11.08 -12.47 -23.36
N VAL A 208 10.38 -13.59 -23.19
CA VAL A 208 9.26 -13.69 -22.23
C VAL A 208 9.78 -13.56 -20.81
N ALA A 209 10.93 -14.17 -20.46
CA ALA A 209 11.53 -14.02 -19.13
C ALA A 209 11.89 -12.55 -18.83
N GLU A 210 12.45 -11.83 -19.78
CA GLU A 210 12.70 -10.39 -19.65
C GLU A 210 11.41 -9.60 -19.43
N ALA A 211 10.36 -9.90 -20.21
CA ALA A 211 9.06 -9.25 -20.06
C ALA A 211 8.42 -9.54 -18.69
N VAL A 212 8.55 -10.76 -18.17
CA VAL A 212 8.08 -11.16 -16.84
C VAL A 212 8.82 -10.38 -15.73
N LYS A 213 10.14 -10.25 -15.84
CA LYS A 213 10.95 -9.44 -14.89
C LYS A 213 10.55 -7.97 -14.90
N ASP A 214 10.34 -7.40 -16.09
CA ASP A 214 9.86 -6.03 -16.23
C ASP A 214 8.44 -5.87 -15.67
N ALA A 215 7.52 -6.81 -15.96
CA ALA A 215 6.17 -6.84 -15.40
C ALA A 215 6.20 -6.82 -13.87
N TYR A 216 7.03 -7.66 -13.26
CA TYR A 216 7.15 -7.69 -11.81
C TYR A 216 7.68 -6.36 -11.27
N LYS A 217 8.83 -5.90 -11.74
CA LYS A 217 9.50 -4.71 -11.19
C LYS A 217 8.71 -3.41 -11.41
N ARG A 218 8.11 -3.26 -12.57
CA ARG A 218 7.48 -2.01 -12.99
C ARG A 218 5.98 -1.94 -12.69
N LEU A 219 5.28 -3.07 -12.72
CA LEU A 219 3.81 -3.10 -12.64
C LEU A 219 3.32 -3.82 -11.39
N LEU A 220 3.66 -5.11 -11.21
CA LEU A 220 3.13 -5.93 -10.12
C LEU A 220 3.61 -5.48 -8.75
N LYS A 221 4.93 -5.35 -8.56
CA LYS A 221 5.52 -4.99 -7.27
C LYS A 221 4.96 -3.66 -6.74
N PRO A 222 4.99 -2.53 -7.46
CA PRO A 222 4.47 -1.27 -6.97
C PRO A 222 2.96 -1.30 -6.68
N ALA A 223 2.18 -2.05 -7.48
CA ALA A 223 0.75 -2.20 -7.26
C ALA A 223 0.46 -2.96 -5.97
N ILE A 224 1.15 -4.09 -5.75
CA ILE A 224 0.96 -4.92 -4.57
C ILE A 224 1.56 -4.27 -3.31
N GLU A 225 2.68 -3.54 -3.41
CA GLU A 225 3.19 -2.70 -2.32
C GLU A 225 2.15 -1.68 -1.85
N THR A 226 1.49 -1.01 -2.80
CA THR A 226 0.41 -0.05 -2.49
C THR A 226 -0.78 -0.74 -1.82
N GLU A 227 -1.18 -1.91 -2.32
CA GLU A 227 -2.24 -2.73 -1.76
C GLU A 227 -1.92 -3.14 -0.31
N PHE A 228 -0.75 -3.71 -0.05
CA PHE A 228 -0.33 -4.12 1.29
C PHE A 228 -0.14 -2.93 2.24
N SER A 229 0.30 -1.80 1.73
CA SER A 229 0.39 -0.56 2.47
C SER A 229 -1.00 -0.10 2.96
N ALA A 230 -2.01 -0.13 2.10
CA ALA A 230 -3.38 0.23 2.44
C ALA A 230 -4.01 -0.80 3.41
N LEU A 231 -3.92 -2.09 3.11
CA LEU A 231 -4.49 -3.16 3.94
C LEU A 231 -3.89 -3.21 5.34
N SER A 232 -2.57 -3.07 5.45
CA SER A 232 -1.89 -3.06 6.75
C SER A 232 -2.28 -1.85 7.60
N LYS A 233 -2.43 -0.68 6.98
CA LYS A 233 -2.89 0.53 7.66
C LYS A 233 -4.33 0.37 8.14
N GLU A 234 -5.23 -0.10 7.29
CA GLU A 234 -6.64 -0.34 7.65
C GLU A 234 -6.77 -1.27 8.85
N LYS A 235 -6.04 -2.40 8.83
CA LYS A 235 -6.01 -3.35 9.94
C LYS A 235 -5.49 -2.71 11.24
N ALA A 236 -4.45 -1.89 11.13
CA ALA A 236 -3.87 -1.20 12.28
C ALA A 236 -4.81 -0.13 12.85
N ASP A 237 -5.51 0.61 11.99
CA ASP A 237 -6.54 1.58 12.39
C ASP A 237 -7.70 0.88 13.14
N GLU A 238 -8.21 -0.23 12.61
CA GLU A 238 -9.30 -1.01 13.25
C GLU A 238 -8.89 -1.52 14.63
N GLU A 239 -7.68 -2.03 14.77
CA GLU A 239 -7.16 -2.51 16.06
C GLU A 239 -6.99 -1.35 17.05
N ALA A 240 -6.43 -0.22 16.61
CA ALA A 240 -6.26 0.95 17.46
C ALA A 240 -7.60 1.51 17.95
N ILE A 241 -8.60 1.58 17.07
CA ILE A 241 -9.96 2.02 17.42
C ILE A 241 -10.59 1.06 18.42
N ARG A 242 -10.43 -0.25 18.24
CA ARG A 242 -10.95 -1.26 19.16
C ARG A 242 -10.34 -1.10 20.56
N VAL A 243 -9.03 -1.00 20.65
CA VAL A 243 -8.32 -0.83 21.92
C VAL A 243 -8.73 0.49 22.60
N PHE A 244 -8.81 1.56 21.83
CA PHE A 244 -9.27 2.86 22.34
C PHE A 244 -10.70 2.77 22.88
N ALA A 245 -11.64 2.16 22.14
CA ALA A 245 -13.03 2.02 22.55
C ALA A 245 -13.15 1.19 23.83
N GLU A 246 -12.36 0.12 23.98
CA GLU A 246 -12.35 -0.71 25.18
C GLU A 246 -11.83 0.06 26.40
N ASN A 247 -10.71 0.78 26.26
CA ASN A 247 -10.15 1.62 27.31
C ASN A 247 -11.13 2.74 27.72
N LEU A 248 -11.73 3.40 26.73
CA LEU A 248 -12.73 4.44 27.00
C LEU A 248 -13.96 3.88 27.74
N ARG A 249 -14.41 2.70 27.34
CA ARG A 249 -15.52 2.02 28.04
C ARG A 249 -15.19 1.75 29.51
N GLN A 250 -13.98 1.25 29.79
CA GLN A 250 -13.54 1.01 31.15
C GLN A 250 -13.50 2.30 31.99
N LEU A 251 -13.01 3.41 31.39
CA LEU A 251 -12.99 4.72 32.05
C LEU A 251 -14.41 5.23 32.33
N LEU A 252 -15.31 5.13 31.36
CA LEU A 252 -16.71 5.61 31.51
C LEU A 252 -17.53 4.76 32.49
N LEU A 253 -17.21 3.48 32.64
CA LEU A 253 -17.86 2.56 33.59
C LEU A 253 -17.18 2.51 34.97
N ALA A 254 -16.05 3.22 35.14
CA ALA A 254 -15.38 3.28 36.41
C ALA A 254 -16.28 3.92 37.47
N PRO A 255 -16.26 3.45 38.73
CA PRO A 255 -17.08 4.03 39.80
C PRO A 255 -16.71 5.50 39.98
N PRO A 256 -17.69 6.38 40.22
CA PRO A 256 -17.42 7.80 40.43
C PRO A 256 -16.49 8.00 41.63
N LEU A 257 -15.58 8.96 41.53
CA LEU A 257 -14.64 9.28 42.60
C LEU A 257 -15.32 9.76 43.88
N GLY A 258 -16.59 10.17 43.77
CA GLY A 258 -17.38 10.76 44.85
C GLY A 258 -17.10 12.25 45.04
N GLN A 259 -17.70 12.84 46.05
CA GLN A 259 -17.54 14.26 46.38
C GLN A 259 -16.20 14.51 47.10
N LYS A 260 -15.16 14.73 46.34
CA LYS A 260 -13.81 14.97 46.85
C LYS A 260 -13.21 16.19 46.17
N ARG A 261 -12.28 16.85 46.86
CA ARG A 261 -11.40 17.82 46.22
C ARG A 261 -10.40 17.09 45.35
N VAL A 262 -10.25 17.51 44.10
CA VAL A 262 -9.46 16.81 43.11
C VAL A 262 -8.49 17.80 42.46
N MET A 263 -7.25 17.38 42.33
CA MET A 263 -6.26 18.02 41.43
C MET A 263 -6.11 17.10 40.20
N GLY A 264 -6.49 17.58 39.01
CA GLY A 264 -6.29 16.90 37.74
C GLY A 264 -5.07 17.46 37.02
N ILE A 265 -4.19 16.59 36.50
CA ILE A 265 -3.03 16.97 35.71
C ILE A 265 -3.11 16.28 34.35
N ASP A 266 -3.08 17.09 33.27
CA ASP A 266 -3.00 16.61 31.88
C ASP A 266 -1.59 16.89 31.33
N PRO A 267 -0.70 15.87 31.22
CA PRO A 267 0.68 16.06 30.80
C PRO A 267 0.76 16.44 29.32
N GLY A 268 1.50 17.51 29.02
CA GLY A 268 1.81 17.94 27.65
C GLY A 268 3.25 18.38 27.53
N PHE A 269 4.05 17.66 26.75
CA PHE A 269 5.49 17.97 26.59
C PHE A 269 5.75 19.31 25.90
N ARG A 270 4.95 19.69 24.89
CA ARG A 270 5.11 20.97 24.17
C ARG A 270 4.29 22.09 24.78
N THR A 271 3.05 21.80 25.14
CA THR A 271 2.06 22.79 25.61
C THR A 271 2.09 23.01 27.12
N GLY A 272 2.96 22.29 27.84
CA GLY A 272 3.00 22.25 29.30
C GLY A 272 1.95 21.31 29.88
N CYS A 273 2.08 20.99 31.14
CA CYS A 273 1.09 20.22 31.91
C CYS A 273 -0.01 21.17 32.36
N LYS A 274 -1.27 20.89 31.97
CA LYS A 274 -2.42 21.62 32.45
C LYS A 274 -2.82 21.08 33.82
N VAL A 275 -2.97 21.96 34.79
CA VAL A 275 -3.40 21.60 36.15
C VAL A 275 -4.74 22.25 36.43
N VAL A 276 -5.69 21.47 36.97
CA VAL A 276 -6.98 21.96 37.44
C VAL A 276 -7.23 21.54 38.87
N CYS A 277 -7.80 22.41 39.68
CA CYS A 277 -8.25 22.09 41.03
C CYS A 277 -9.75 22.25 41.11
N LEU A 278 -10.43 21.23 41.60
CA LEU A 278 -11.87 21.17 41.75
C LEU A 278 -12.23 21.03 43.24
N ASP A 279 -13.35 21.65 43.64
CA ASP A 279 -13.94 21.40 44.95
C ASP A 279 -14.73 20.05 44.99
N ALA A 280 -15.33 19.75 46.13
CA ALA A 280 -16.11 18.53 46.34
C ALA A 280 -17.40 18.49 45.48
N GLN A 281 -17.88 19.60 44.98
CA GLN A 281 -19.04 19.73 44.10
C GLN A 281 -18.66 19.72 42.62
N GLY A 282 -17.35 19.66 42.28
CA GLY A 282 -16.84 19.68 40.90
C GLY A 282 -16.69 21.10 40.35
N THR A 283 -16.80 22.14 41.17
CA THR A 283 -16.60 23.53 40.76
C THR A 283 -15.09 23.78 40.51
N LEU A 284 -14.74 24.42 39.42
CA LEU A 284 -13.35 24.77 39.09
C LEU A 284 -12.87 25.88 40.03
N LEU A 285 -11.94 25.57 40.90
CA LEU A 285 -11.30 26.51 41.83
C LEU A 285 -10.09 27.23 41.22
N HIS A 286 -9.27 26.47 40.49
CA HIS A 286 -8.05 26.99 39.88
C HIS A 286 -7.65 26.19 38.65
N ASN A 287 -7.10 26.85 37.62
CA ASN A 287 -6.48 26.21 36.48
C ASN A 287 -5.18 26.95 36.13
N GLU A 288 -4.16 26.19 35.75
CA GLU A 288 -2.89 26.76 35.31
C GLU A 288 -2.11 25.77 34.44
N ALA A 289 -1.23 26.31 33.57
CA ALA A 289 -0.28 25.49 32.84
C ALA A 289 1.11 25.60 33.54
N ILE A 290 1.72 24.43 33.75
CA ILE A 290 3.08 24.33 34.31
C ILE A 290 4.00 23.67 33.29
N TYR A 291 5.29 23.97 33.35
CA TYR A 291 6.28 23.50 32.37
C TYR A 291 7.44 22.77 33.05
N PRO A 292 7.22 21.56 33.61
CA PRO A 292 8.28 20.84 34.34
C PRO A 292 9.32 20.20 33.40
N HIS A 293 9.05 20.14 32.08
CA HIS A 293 9.90 19.47 31.10
C HIS A 293 10.41 20.40 30.00
N PRO A 294 11.49 20.03 29.30
CA PRO A 294 11.91 20.73 28.07
C PRO A 294 10.74 20.91 27.08
N PRO A 295 10.71 21.99 26.27
CA PRO A 295 11.81 22.97 26.10
C PRO A 295 11.91 24.07 27.18
N LYS A 296 10.87 24.30 27.99
CA LYS A 296 10.89 25.39 28.96
C LYS A 296 11.56 25.05 30.29
N SER A 297 11.49 23.79 30.75
CA SER A 297 12.17 23.30 31.99
C SER A 297 12.08 24.21 33.21
N GLU A 298 10.86 24.65 33.55
CA GLU A 298 10.59 25.56 34.69
C GLU A 298 10.23 24.75 35.95
N GLU A 299 11.05 23.75 36.31
CA GLU A 299 10.74 22.79 37.40
C GLU A 299 10.48 23.49 38.76
N ALA A 300 11.33 24.43 39.16
CA ALA A 300 11.17 25.12 40.42
C ALA A 300 9.89 25.99 40.48
N LEU A 301 9.52 26.59 39.35
CA LEU A 301 8.30 27.37 39.23
C LEU A 301 7.08 26.47 39.24
N ALA A 302 7.13 25.35 38.50
CA ALA A 302 6.07 24.33 38.46
C ALA A 302 5.83 23.75 39.87
N ALA A 303 6.87 23.38 40.58
CA ALA A 303 6.77 22.91 41.97
C ALA A 303 6.10 23.93 42.90
N ARG A 304 6.47 25.22 42.83
CA ARG A 304 5.85 26.29 43.64
C ARG A 304 4.36 26.49 43.32
N LYS A 305 3.97 26.30 42.07
CA LYS A 305 2.58 26.43 41.63
C LYS A 305 1.69 25.26 42.12
N ILE A 306 2.25 24.05 42.22
CA ILE A 306 1.54 22.87 42.73
C ILE A 306 1.35 22.93 44.25
N VAL A 307 2.28 23.55 44.99
CA VAL A 307 2.28 23.60 46.46
C VAL A 307 1.40 24.74 47.00
N LYS A 308 1.11 25.77 46.21
CA LYS A 308 0.16 26.84 46.59
C LYS A 308 -1.27 26.36 46.47
#